data_364d9796d4df17161a4bb3039e605c35
#
_entry.id   364d9796d4df17161a4bb3039e605c35
#
_cell.length_a   1.000
_cell.length_b   1.000
_cell.length_c   1.000
_cell.angle_alpha   90.00
_cell.angle_beta   90.00
_cell.angle_gamma   90.00
#
_symmetry.space_group_name_H-M   'P 1'
#
loop_
_entity.id
_entity.type
_entity.pdbx_description
1 polymer ?
#
loop_
_entity_poly.entity_id
_entity_poly.type
_entity_poly.pdbx_seq_one_letter_code
_entity_poly.pdbx_strand_id
1 'polypeptide(L)'
;MSKKTLIEKPEPEKDAKGYRIITEKYCSKLCVYNGGYEYPHLNSNIYLHFQGFHKIQNLDSFINLKVLYLENNCIDKIENLQNLKNLTCLYLQNNYIKEIENLENNPNLVILNLSNNKIK
;
A
#
# COMPACT_ATOMS: atom_id res chain seq x y z
N MET A 1 27.42 17.18 -22.17
CA MET A 1 26.94 15.85 -21.71
C MET A 1 25.89 16.01 -20.60
N SER A 2 24.78 15.42 -20.80
CA SER A 2 23.76 15.38 -19.74
C SER A 2 24.15 14.32 -18.71
N LYS A 3 24.03 14.66 -17.44
CA LYS A 3 24.17 13.66 -16.36
C LYS A 3 22.90 12.88 -16.23
N LYS A 4 22.99 11.56 -16.15
CA LYS A 4 21.86 10.71 -15.82
C LYS A 4 21.66 10.71 -14.31
N THR A 5 20.42 10.93 -13.88
CA THR A 5 20.05 10.73 -12.48
C THR A 5 19.63 9.28 -12.30
N LEU A 6 20.33 8.56 -11.44
CA LEU A 6 19.97 7.20 -11.09
C LEU A 6 19.03 7.22 -9.88
N ILE A 7 17.84 6.67 -10.07
CA ILE A 7 16.89 6.49 -8.98
C ILE A 7 16.98 5.03 -8.56
N GLU A 8 17.51 4.78 -7.37
CA GLU A 8 17.63 3.44 -6.83
C GLU A 8 16.29 2.97 -6.27
N LYS A 9 16.01 1.67 -6.39
CA LYS A 9 14.84 1.07 -5.77
C LYS A 9 14.96 1.19 -4.26
N PRO A 10 13.97 1.80 -3.57
CA PRO A 10 14.04 1.93 -2.12
C PRO A 10 13.83 0.58 -1.44
N GLU A 11 14.38 0.46 -0.23
CA GLU A 11 14.16 -0.70 0.63
C GLU A 11 13.35 -0.27 1.84
N PRO A 12 12.34 -1.06 2.24
CA PRO A 12 11.56 -0.73 3.43
C PRO A 12 12.36 -0.94 4.71
N GLU A 13 12.01 -0.18 5.74
CA GLU A 13 12.55 -0.38 7.08
C GLU A 13 12.01 -1.68 7.66
N LYS A 14 12.71 -2.20 8.67
CA LYS A 14 12.33 -3.41 9.41
C LYS A 14 12.07 -3.06 10.87
N ASP A 15 11.13 -3.77 11.48
CA ASP A 15 10.87 -3.65 12.92
C ASP A 15 11.89 -4.46 13.73
N ALA A 16 11.73 -4.46 15.06
CA ALA A 16 12.64 -5.17 15.97
C ALA A 16 12.68 -6.68 15.73
N LYS A 17 11.64 -7.26 15.10
CA LYS A 17 11.57 -8.69 14.76
C LYS A 17 12.10 -8.99 13.36
N GLY A 18 12.52 -7.97 12.62
CA GLY A 18 13.01 -8.12 11.26
C GLY A 18 11.94 -8.11 10.19
N TYR A 19 10.69 -7.83 10.53
CA TYR A 19 9.61 -7.70 9.54
C TYR A 19 9.68 -6.36 8.84
N ARG A 20 9.47 -6.38 7.52
CA ARG A 20 9.39 -5.16 6.73
C ARG A 20 8.14 -4.37 7.14
N ILE A 21 8.28 -3.05 7.28
CA ILE A 21 7.17 -2.19 7.66
C ILE A 21 6.90 -1.14 6.58
N ILE A 22 5.62 -0.82 6.40
CA ILE A 22 5.20 0.26 5.53
C ILE A 22 5.41 1.56 6.30
N THR A 23 6.27 2.45 5.77
CA THR A 23 6.46 3.80 6.32
C THR A 23 6.08 4.81 5.25
N GLU A 24 5.68 6.02 5.67
CA GLU A 24 5.39 7.10 4.72
C GLU A 24 6.62 7.42 3.87
N LYS A 25 7.80 7.46 4.50
CA LYS A 25 9.07 7.74 3.81
C LYS A 25 9.34 6.72 2.70
N TYR A 26 9.18 5.43 3.02
CA TYR A 26 9.37 4.37 2.03
C TYR A 26 8.38 4.51 0.88
N CYS A 27 7.10 4.74 1.20
CA CYS A 27 6.05 4.90 0.19
C CYS A 27 6.33 6.08 -0.73
N SER A 28 6.79 7.21 -0.20
CA SER A 28 7.14 8.38 -1.01
C SER A 28 8.29 8.08 -1.95
N LYS A 29 9.34 7.42 -1.47
CA LYS A 29 10.47 7.00 -2.31
C LYS A 29 10.06 6.01 -3.38
N LEU A 30 9.19 5.06 -3.01
CA LEU A 30 8.67 4.06 -3.95
C LEU A 30 7.84 4.72 -5.05
N CYS A 31 7.02 5.70 -4.71
CA CYS A 31 6.24 6.45 -5.69
C CYS A 31 7.15 7.14 -6.71
N VAL A 32 8.21 7.81 -6.25
CA VAL A 32 9.18 8.44 -7.14
C VAL A 32 9.87 7.39 -8.02
N TYR A 33 10.28 6.27 -7.44
CA TYR A 33 10.90 5.18 -8.18
C TYR A 33 10.00 4.67 -9.32
N ASN A 34 8.68 4.63 -9.08
CA ASN A 34 7.69 4.16 -10.06
C ASN A 34 7.15 5.27 -10.96
N GLY A 35 7.82 6.43 -10.99
CA GLY A 35 7.44 7.53 -11.88
C GLY A 35 6.39 8.49 -11.32
N GLY A 36 6.04 8.36 -10.04
CA GLY A 36 5.11 9.25 -9.36
C GLY A 36 5.81 10.40 -8.65
N TYR A 37 5.25 10.82 -7.52
CA TYR A 37 5.62 12.06 -6.85
C TYR A 37 6.10 11.80 -5.42
N GLU A 38 7.02 12.64 -4.95
CA GLU A 38 7.52 12.60 -3.57
C GLU A 38 6.44 12.94 -2.54
N TYR A 39 5.56 13.89 -2.87
CA TYR A 39 4.51 14.33 -1.95
C TYR A 39 3.34 13.35 -1.98
N PRO A 40 2.96 12.78 -0.82
CA PRO A 40 1.94 11.73 -0.76
C PRO A 40 0.64 12.05 -1.47
N HIS A 41 0.10 13.27 -1.26
CA HIS A 41 -1.20 13.67 -1.79
C HIS A 41 -1.26 13.80 -3.32
N LEU A 42 -0.11 13.77 -4.00
CA LEU A 42 -0.06 13.86 -5.47
C LEU A 42 -0.15 12.48 -6.14
N ASN A 43 -0.08 11.41 -5.38
CA ASN A 43 -0.06 10.06 -5.94
C ASN A 43 -1.46 9.44 -5.96
N SER A 44 -1.79 8.77 -7.06
CA SER A 44 -3.05 8.03 -7.19
C SER A 44 -2.85 6.51 -7.09
N ASN A 45 -1.64 6.03 -7.18
CA ASN A 45 -1.31 4.60 -7.11
C ASN A 45 -0.11 4.35 -6.20
N ILE A 46 -0.13 3.27 -5.41
CA ILE A 46 1.04 2.79 -4.68
C ILE A 46 1.17 1.28 -4.91
N TYR A 47 2.37 0.86 -5.30
CA TYR A 47 2.68 -0.54 -5.61
C TYR A 47 3.45 -1.18 -4.45
N LEU A 48 2.74 -1.74 -3.47
CA LEU A 48 3.31 -2.36 -2.27
C LEU A 48 3.23 -3.89 -2.30
N HIS A 49 3.04 -4.48 -3.47
CA HIS A 49 2.90 -5.92 -3.63
C HIS A 49 4.24 -6.66 -3.50
N PHE A 50 4.17 -7.96 -3.16
CA PHE A 50 5.32 -8.87 -3.10
C PHE A 50 6.47 -8.39 -2.20
N GLN A 51 6.18 -7.83 -1.03
CA GLN A 51 7.22 -7.25 -0.18
C GLN A 51 7.26 -7.81 1.24
N GLY A 52 6.39 -8.77 1.57
CA GLY A 52 6.41 -9.41 2.88
C GLY A 52 5.86 -8.55 4.01
N PHE A 53 5.05 -7.55 3.72
CA PHE A 53 4.44 -6.71 4.76
C PHE A 53 3.39 -7.50 5.53
N HIS A 54 3.35 -7.32 6.86
CA HIS A 54 2.40 -7.97 7.75
C HIS A 54 1.24 -7.05 8.15
N LYS A 55 1.39 -5.75 7.99
CA LYS A 55 0.40 -4.78 8.45
C LYS A 55 0.24 -3.62 7.49
N ILE A 56 -1.01 -3.23 7.25
CA ILE A 56 -1.34 -1.99 6.54
C ILE A 56 -1.23 -0.86 7.55
N GLN A 57 -0.35 0.12 7.29
CA GLN A 57 -0.12 1.25 8.19
C GLN A 57 0.55 2.41 7.47
N ASN A 58 0.47 3.59 8.08
CA ASN A 58 1.21 4.79 7.64
C ASN A 58 0.88 5.27 6.22
N LEU A 59 -0.36 5.06 5.78
CA LEU A 59 -0.83 5.50 4.47
C LEU A 59 -1.71 6.76 4.56
N ASP A 60 -1.88 7.32 5.75
CA ASP A 60 -2.87 8.38 6.00
C ASP A 60 -2.66 9.64 5.17
N SER A 61 -1.41 9.96 4.83
CA SER A 61 -1.10 11.16 4.03
C SER A 61 -1.41 11.01 2.54
N PHE A 62 -1.69 9.81 2.08
CA PHE A 62 -1.98 9.53 0.67
C PHE A 62 -3.46 9.73 0.39
N ILE A 63 -3.97 10.92 0.71
CA ILE A 63 -5.41 11.23 0.73
C ILE A 63 -6.10 11.16 -0.62
N ASN A 64 -5.36 11.24 -1.71
CA ASN A 64 -5.90 11.17 -3.07
C ASN A 64 -5.66 9.82 -3.75
N LEU A 65 -5.22 8.82 -2.97
CA LEU A 65 -4.95 7.49 -3.50
C LEU A 65 -6.22 6.85 -4.05
N LYS A 66 -6.13 6.32 -5.26
CA LYS A 66 -7.23 5.64 -5.95
C LYS A 66 -7.02 4.13 -6.04
N VAL A 67 -5.77 3.70 -6.22
CA VAL A 67 -5.45 2.27 -6.37
C VAL A 67 -4.33 1.89 -5.44
N LEU A 68 -4.57 0.85 -4.65
CA LEU A 68 -3.60 0.33 -3.69
C LEU A 68 -3.33 -1.14 -3.99
N TYR A 69 -2.08 -1.45 -4.33
CA TYR A 69 -1.62 -2.80 -4.63
C TYR A 69 -0.91 -3.37 -3.42
N LEU A 70 -1.56 -4.30 -2.72
CA LEU A 70 -1.03 -4.99 -1.54
C LEU A 70 -1.06 -6.50 -1.68
N GLU A 71 -1.23 -7.01 -2.90
CA GLU A 71 -1.27 -8.44 -3.13
C GLU A 71 0.07 -9.11 -2.80
N ASN A 72 0.00 -10.40 -2.44
CA ASN A 72 1.17 -11.24 -2.17
C ASN A 72 2.06 -10.69 -1.05
N ASN A 73 1.43 -10.37 0.07
CA ASN A 73 2.09 -10.00 1.31
C ASN A 73 1.67 -11.00 2.41
N CYS A 74 1.86 -10.62 3.66
CA CYS A 74 1.49 -11.44 4.82
C CYS A 74 0.44 -10.75 5.70
N ILE A 75 -0.40 -9.93 5.08
CA ILE A 75 -1.39 -9.09 5.78
C ILE A 75 -2.54 -9.97 6.29
N ASP A 76 -2.89 -9.82 7.56
CA ASP A 76 -3.97 -10.60 8.18
C ASP A 76 -5.20 -9.78 8.53
N LYS A 77 -5.14 -8.46 8.38
CA LYS A 77 -6.25 -7.58 8.75
C LYS A 77 -6.37 -6.39 7.80
N ILE A 78 -7.61 -6.11 7.38
CA ILE A 78 -7.94 -4.87 6.68
C ILE A 78 -8.08 -3.79 7.75
N GLU A 79 -7.20 -2.77 7.71
CA GLU A 79 -7.17 -1.71 8.71
C GLU A 79 -6.44 -0.49 8.18
N ASN A 80 -6.61 0.64 8.86
CA ASN A 80 -5.85 1.87 8.61
C ASN A 80 -6.04 2.46 7.21
N LEU A 81 -7.21 2.26 6.62
CA LEU A 81 -7.57 2.78 5.29
C LEU A 81 -8.60 3.91 5.36
N GLN A 82 -8.96 4.35 6.57
CA GLN A 82 -10.08 5.29 6.77
C GLN A 82 -9.87 6.67 6.16
N ASN A 83 -8.62 7.10 5.97
CA ASN A 83 -8.32 8.41 5.35
C ASN A 83 -8.28 8.34 3.82
N LEU A 84 -8.35 7.14 3.24
CA LEU A 84 -8.26 6.95 1.81
C LEU A 84 -9.65 7.02 1.17
N LYS A 85 -10.27 8.20 1.24
CA LYS A 85 -11.66 8.44 0.83
C LYS A 85 -11.90 8.26 -0.66
N ASN A 86 -10.85 8.41 -1.47
CA ASN A 86 -10.93 8.29 -2.92
C ASN A 86 -10.52 6.92 -3.45
N LEU A 87 -10.24 5.97 -2.54
CA LEU A 87 -9.82 4.62 -2.93
C LEU A 87 -10.93 3.93 -3.72
N THR A 88 -10.61 3.51 -4.95
CA THR A 88 -11.53 2.83 -5.86
C THR A 88 -11.17 1.36 -6.05
N CYS A 89 -9.88 1.03 -5.98
CA CYS A 89 -9.41 -0.35 -6.19
C CYS A 89 -8.45 -0.73 -5.08
N LEU A 90 -8.73 -1.88 -4.45
CA LEU A 90 -7.89 -2.43 -3.39
C LEU A 90 -7.58 -3.89 -3.72
N TYR A 91 -6.30 -4.18 -3.96
CA TYR A 91 -5.83 -5.51 -4.30
C TYR A 91 -5.16 -6.14 -3.09
N LEU A 92 -5.81 -7.13 -2.48
CA LEU A 92 -5.35 -7.83 -1.29
C LEU A 92 -5.33 -9.36 -1.49
N GLN A 93 -5.35 -9.82 -2.74
CA GLN A 93 -5.28 -11.25 -3.01
C GLN A 93 -3.96 -11.85 -2.52
N ASN A 94 -4.00 -13.13 -2.15
CA ASN A 94 -2.83 -13.86 -1.67
C ASN A 94 -2.23 -13.24 -0.39
N ASN A 95 -3.07 -13.02 0.60
CA ASN A 95 -2.70 -12.59 1.94
C ASN A 95 -3.31 -13.58 2.96
N TYR A 96 -3.44 -13.17 4.22
CA TYR A 96 -3.97 -14.00 5.31
C TYR A 96 -5.18 -13.36 5.98
N ILE A 97 -5.95 -12.58 5.24
CA ILE A 97 -7.11 -11.84 5.75
C ILE A 97 -8.22 -12.80 6.13
N LYS A 98 -8.80 -12.61 7.31
CA LYS A 98 -9.83 -13.49 7.88
C LYS A 98 -11.23 -12.89 7.80
N GLU A 99 -11.35 -11.57 7.76
CA GLU A 99 -12.63 -10.87 7.78
C GLU A 99 -12.64 -9.71 6.80
N ILE A 100 -13.80 -9.47 6.19
CA ILE A 100 -14.04 -8.25 5.43
C ILE A 100 -14.57 -7.21 6.42
N GLU A 101 -13.75 -6.21 6.73
CA GLU A 101 -14.03 -5.22 7.76
C GLU A 101 -13.36 -3.89 7.48
N ASN A 102 -13.73 -2.86 8.24
CA ASN A 102 -13.05 -1.56 8.24
C ASN A 102 -13.02 -0.85 6.88
N LEU A 103 -14.04 -1.05 6.05
CA LEU A 103 -14.18 -0.40 4.74
C LEU A 103 -15.33 0.60 4.69
N GLU A 104 -15.96 0.89 5.82
CA GLU A 104 -17.09 1.81 5.93
C GLU A 104 -16.75 3.25 5.54
N ASN A 105 -15.46 3.62 5.64
CA ASN A 105 -14.97 4.94 5.27
C ASN A 105 -14.40 5.01 3.85
N ASN A 106 -14.61 3.95 3.05
CA ASN A 106 -14.13 3.89 1.68
C ASN A 106 -15.32 3.77 0.70
N PRO A 107 -16.17 4.82 0.61
CA PRO A 107 -17.44 4.72 -0.13
C PRO A 107 -17.26 4.61 -1.64
N ASN A 108 -16.08 4.97 -2.16
CA ASN A 108 -15.81 4.94 -3.59
C ASN A 108 -15.17 3.62 -4.04
N LEU A 109 -15.01 2.65 -3.13
CA LEU A 109 -14.39 1.38 -3.46
C LEU A 109 -15.30 0.58 -4.40
N VAL A 110 -14.79 0.25 -5.58
CA VAL A 110 -15.48 -0.48 -6.64
C VAL A 110 -14.91 -1.87 -6.82
N ILE A 111 -13.58 -2.00 -6.72
CA ILE A 111 -12.89 -3.27 -6.88
C ILE A 111 -12.18 -3.62 -5.58
N LEU A 112 -12.57 -4.77 -5.01
CA LEU A 112 -11.93 -5.35 -3.85
C LEU A 112 -11.59 -6.80 -4.19
N ASN A 113 -10.30 -7.08 -4.39
CA ASN A 113 -9.85 -8.43 -4.67
C ASN A 113 -9.30 -9.07 -3.39
N LEU A 114 -10.00 -10.07 -2.88
CA LEU A 114 -9.63 -10.81 -1.67
C LEU A 114 -9.43 -12.29 -1.94
N SER A 115 -9.22 -12.69 -3.19
CA SER A 115 -9.03 -14.09 -3.52
C SER A 115 -7.78 -14.66 -2.84
N ASN A 116 -7.82 -15.95 -2.51
CA ASN A 116 -6.73 -16.65 -1.84
C ASN A 116 -6.34 -16.01 -0.49
N ASN A 117 -7.33 -15.75 0.33
CA ASN A 117 -7.17 -15.33 1.72
C ASN A 117 -7.77 -16.41 2.64
N LYS A 118 -7.99 -16.08 3.91
CA LYS A 118 -8.49 -17.02 4.92
C LYS A 118 -9.91 -16.64 5.40
N ILE A 119 -10.68 -15.98 4.56
CA ILE A 119 -12.04 -15.54 4.87
C ILE A 119 -12.95 -16.75 4.96
N LYS A 120 -13.76 -16.79 6.01
CA LYS A 120 -14.74 -17.84 6.25
C LYS A 120 -16.16 -17.33 6.07
#